data_47b3383bee3ab1f6f358e11a92217979
#
_entry.id   47b3383bee3ab1f6f358e11a92217979
#
_cell.length_a   1.000
_cell.length_b   1.000
_cell.length_c   1.000
_cell.angle_alpha   90.00
_cell.angle_beta   90.00
_cell.angle_gamma   90.00
#
_symmetry.space_group_name_H-M   'P 1'
#
loop_
_entity.id
_entity.type
_entity.pdbx_description
1 polymer ?
#
loop_
_entity_poly.entity_id
_entity_poly.type
_entity_poly.pdbx_seq_one_letter_code
_entity_poly.pdbx_strand_id
1 'polypeptide(L)'
;MTESDELHLPDTVKDVGIAIGCVVLVFLLTFAYSGNWPPMVVIESGSMEHDNNSLYAEPGYTHLGTIDTGDLVIVKEAEKKDIVTYLEGKDTGYKKYGDYGDVIVYYKNGIREKDGQPVTPVIHRAMFWVEVDVENKTYHVPEVGRTFYNKIDLGQFGDDKLVGTIEGQVLQNSGYVTKGDSTGNPHPDQMTHFDINGNKVQPVDPDWVVGMARGELPWFGLIKLRVTQPDNYALAPPGCRGMLGFSIMLILLGPYTAGKVWESYTEQTRAPPKKKSKG
;
A
#
# COMPACT_ATOMS: atom_id res chain seq x y z
N MET A 1 22.43 -22.15 51.85
CA MET A 1 22.62 -22.44 50.43
C MET A 1 21.25 -22.63 49.86
N THR A 2 20.69 -21.57 49.25
CA THR A 2 19.39 -21.60 48.58
C THR A 2 19.66 -21.97 47.15
N GLU A 3 19.25 -23.17 46.78
CA GLU A 3 19.21 -23.67 45.41
C GLU A 3 18.17 -22.82 44.68
N SER A 4 18.59 -22.02 43.70
CA SER A 4 17.69 -21.27 42.85
C SER A 4 17.00 -22.28 41.93
N ASP A 5 15.72 -22.55 42.17
CA ASP A 5 14.85 -23.25 41.25
C ASP A 5 14.85 -22.47 39.91
N GLU A 6 15.74 -22.84 39.03
CA GLU A 6 15.65 -22.38 37.62
C GLU A 6 14.38 -22.99 37.04
N LEU A 7 13.43 -22.12 36.71
CA LEU A 7 12.17 -22.46 36.06
C LEU A 7 12.47 -23.06 34.69
N HIS A 8 12.61 -24.37 34.59
CA HIS A 8 12.81 -25.10 33.35
C HIS A 8 11.51 -25.05 32.52
N LEU A 9 11.35 -24.01 31.73
CA LEU A 9 10.27 -23.94 30.75
C LEU A 9 10.47 -25.02 29.66
N PRO A 10 9.42 -25.77 29.29
CA PRO A 10 9.48 -26.69 28.16
C PRO A 10 10.00 -26.00 26.92
N ASP A 11 10.81 -26.67 26.10
CA ASP A 11 11.43 -26.08 24.91
C ASP A 11 10.37 -25.53 23.94
N THR A 12 9.23 -26.19 23.82
CA THR A 12 8.07 -25.69 23.04
C THR A 12 7.58 -24.32 23.53
N VAL A 13 7.58 -24.05 24.84
CA VAL A 13 7.15 -22.74 25.39
C VAL A 13 8.17 -21.65 25.06
N LYS A 14 9.47 -21.99 25.08
CA LYS A 14 10.55 -21.09 24.69
C LYS A 14 10.43 -20.73 23.20
N ASP A 15 10.21 -21.73 22.33
CA ASP A 15 10.08 -21.55 20.89
C ASP A 15 8.87 -20.68 20.55
N VAL A 16 7.72 -20.91 21.19
CA VAL A 16 6.53 -20.05 21.02
C VAL A 16 6.80 -18.63 21.52
N GLY A 17 7.48 -18.48 22.66
CA GLY A 17 7.87 -17.18 23.20
C GLY A 17 8.78 -16.40 22.25
N ILE A 18 9.76 -17.07 21.65
CA ILE A 18 10.66 -16.47 20.64
C ILE A 18 9.87 -16.06 19.40
N ALA A 19 8.98 -16.91 18.89
CA ALA A 19 8.15 -16.60 17.72
C ALA A 19 7.27 -15.36 17.96
N ILE A 20 6.59 -15.29 19.12
CA ILE A 20 5.80 -14.11 19.50
C ILE A 20 6.70 -12.88 19.63
N GLY A 21 7.86 -13.00 20.27
CA GLY A 21 8.82 -11.90 20.39
C GLY A 21 9.28 -11.37 19.05
N CYS A 22 9.56 -12.23 18.07
CA CYS A 22 9.91 -11.85 16.71
C CYS A 22 8.77 -11.09 16.02
N VAL A 23 7.53 -11.56 16.14
CA VAL A 23 6.35 -10.87 15.55
C VAL A 23 6.18 -9.50 16.17
N VAL A 24 6.26 -9.38 17.49
CA VAL A 24 6.16 -8.09 18.19
C VAL A 24 7.29 -7.15 17.77
N LEU A 25 8.52 -7.65 17.65
CA LEU A 25 9.65 -6.86 17.21
C LEU A 25 9.45 -6.32 15.77
N VAL A 26 9.01 -7.16 14.84
CA VAL A 26 8.69 -6.72 13.47
C VAL A 26 7.62 -5.65 13.49
N PHE A 27 6.57 -5.80 14.28
CA PHE A 27 5.51 -4.80 14.41
C PHE A 27 6.04 -3.47 14.97
N LEU A 28 6.90 -3.50 15.99
CA LEU A 28 7.52 -2.32 16.57
C LEU A 28 8.46 -1.61 15.59
N LEU A 29 9.25 -2.37 14.84
CA LEU A 29 10.13 -1.81 13.80
C LEU A 29 9.32 -1.18 12.67
N THR A 30 8.23 -1.82 12.25
CA THR A 30 7.32 -1.27 11.24
C THR A 30 6.65 0.01 11.74
N PHE A 31 6.22 0.04 12.99
CA PHE A 31 5.66 1.25 13.61
C PHE A 31 6.70 2.38 13.69
N ALA A 32 7.92 2.09 14.12
CA ALA A 32 9.00 3.07 14.19
C ALA A 32 9.36 3.65 12.80
N TYR A 33 9.27 2.82 11.74
CA TYR A 33 9.49 3.26 10.37
C TYR A 33 8.32 4.08 9.82
N SER A 34 7.09 3.66 10.12
CA SER A 34 5.84 4.25 9.63
C SER A 34 5.56 5.63 10.23
N GLY A 35 5.80 5.81 11.52
CA GLY A 35 5.33 6.98 12.28
C GLY A 35 3.83 6.98 12.56
N ASN A 36 3.05 6.07 11.97
CA ASN A 36 1.60 5.98 12.05
C ASN A 36 1.11 4.79 12.88
N TRP A 37 -0.06 4.93 13.48
CA TRP A 37 -0.77 3.83 14.12
C TRP A 37 -2.21 3.71 13.57
N PRO A 38 -2.62 2.54 13.05
CA PRO A 38 -1.79 1.35 12.76
C PRO A 38 -0.79 1.62 11.62
N PRO A 39 0.40 0.95 11.65
CA PRO A 39 1.45 1.19 10.66
C PRO A 39 1.14 0.64 9.27
N MET A 40 0.13 -0.23 9.17
CA MET A 40 -0.29 -0.89 7.93
C MET A 40 -1.79 -0.82 7.75
N VAL A 41 -2.23 -0.77 6.50
CA VAL A 41 -3.64 -0.85 6.10
C VAL A 41 -3.86 -2.07 5.19
N VAL A 42 -5.04 -2.69 5.30
CA VAL A 42 -5.47 -3.76 4.38
C VAL A 42 -6.16 -3.13 3.18
N ILE A 43 -5.78 -3.54 1.99
CA ILE A 43 -6.44 -3.10 0.76
C ILE A 43 -7.72 -3.91 0.56
N GLU A 44 -8.85 -3.21 0.54
CA GLU A 44 -10.19 -3.82 0.56
C GLU A 44 -10.87 -3.78 -0.82
N SER A 45 -10.29 -3.08 -1.80
CA SER A 45 -10.88 -2.90 -3.14
C SER A 45 -9.84 -2.92 -4.24
N GLY A 46 -10.27 -3.24 -5.47
CA GLY A 46 -9.42 -3.27 -6.66
C GLY A 46 -9.18 -1.90 -7.32
N SER A 47 -9.38 -0.78 -6.62
CA SER A 47 -9.23 0.56 -7.22
C SER A 47 -7.79 0.90 -7.63
N MET A 48 -6.81 0.18 -7.10
CA MET A 48 -5.38 0.35 -7.40
C MET A 48 -4.79 -0.78 -8.25
N GLU A 49 -5.59 -1.78 -8.63
CA GLU A 49 -5.12 -2.93 -9.41
C GLU A 49 -4.73 -2.54 -10.84
N HIS A 50 -3.60 -3.08 -11.31
CA HIS A 50 -3.06 -2.84 -12.64
C HIS A 50 -3.43 -3.94 -13.67
N ASP A 51 -4.38 -4.80 -13.37
CA ASP A 51 -4.74 -5.97 -14.17
C ASP A 51 -4.91 -5.67 -15.66
N ASN A 52 -3.97 -6.21 -16.46
CA ASN A 52 -3.95 -6.12 -17.93
C ASN A 52 -4.15 -4.68 -18.47
N ASN A 53 -3.76 -3.69 -17.70
CA ASN A 53 -3.96 -2.29 -18.06
C ASN A 53 -2.79 -1.79 -18.91
N SER A 54 -3.00 -1.61 -20.21
CA SER A 54 -1.98 -1.12 -21.15
C SER A 54 -1.49 0.31 -20.86
N LEU A 55 -2.18 1.06 -20.01
CA LEU A 55 -1.77 2.41 -19.61
C LEU A 55 -0.60 2.41 -18.62
N TYR A 56 -0.31 1.27 -17.98
CA TYR A 56 0.77 1.14 -17.01
C TYR A 56 1.97 0.41 -17.61
N ALA A 57 3.18 0.86 -17.27
CA ALA A 57 4.41 0.30 -17.83
C ALA A 57 4.78 -1.07 -17.26
N GLU A 58 4.26 -1.39 -16.07
CA GLU A 58 4.56 -2.67 -15.43
C GLU A 58 3.62 -3.77 -15.88
N PRO A 59 4.16 -4.98 -16.06
CA PRO A 59 3.32 -6.12 -16.42
C PRO A 59 2.38 -6.44 -15.27
N GLY A 60 1.09 -6.45 -15.53
CA GLY A 60 0.04 -6.79 -14.58
C GLY A 60 0.03 -8.25 -14.10
N TYR A 61 1.17 -8.93 -14.15
CA TYR A 61 1.28 -10.35 -13.78
C TYR A 61 1.98 -10.59 -12.45
N THR A 62 2.68 -9.60 -11.91
CA THR A 62 3.56 -9.88 -10.77
C THR A 62 2.87 -9.78 -9.44
N HIS A 63 1.78 -9.04 -9.30
CA HIS A 63 1.14 -8.77 -8.00
C HIS A 63 2.15 -8.42 -6.88
N LEU A 64 3.38 -8.07 -7.27
CA LEU A 64 4.48 -7.64 -6.42
C LEU A 64 4.95 -6.28 -6.91
N GLY A 65 4.99 -5.29 -6.02
CA GLY A 65 5.31 -3.92 -6.39
C GLY A 65 4.14 -3.17 -7.02
N THR A 66 2.94 -3.74 -6.96
CA THR A 66 1.63 -3.13 -7.25
C THR A 66 0.73 -3.25 -6.02
N ILE A 67 -0.35 -2.52 -5.97
CA ILE A 67 -1.28 -2.58 -4.83
C ILE A 67 -2.52 -3.35 -5.27
N ASP A 68 -2.69 -4.55 -4.72
CA ASP A 68 -3.82 -5.43 -5.04
C ASP A 68 -4.78 -5.60 -3.85
N THR A 69 -6.02 -6.00 -4.15
CA THR A 69 -6.97 -6.37 -3.10
C THR A 69 -6.41 -7.50 -2.24
N GLY A 70 -6.31 -7.25 -0.95
CA GLY A 70 -5.79 -8.20 0.03
C GLY A 70 -4.34 -7.97 0.43
N ASP A 71 -3.66 -6.95 -0.08
CA ASP A 71 -2.34 -6.58 0.40
C ASP A 71 -2.41 -5.87 1.76
N LEU A 72 -1.32 -5.98 2.53
CA LEU A 72 -1.03 -5.13 3.67
C LEU A 72 -0.02 -4.08 3.23
N VAL A 73 -0.44 -2.82 3.18
CA VAL A 73 0.41 -1.71 2.77
C VAL A 73 0.92 -0.96 4.00
N ILE A 74 2.24 -0.77 4.08
CA ILE A 74 2.88 0.06 5.11
C ILE A 74 2.66 1.52 4.73
N VAL A 75 2.04 2.27 5.65
CA VAL A 75 1.72 3.69 5.47
C VAL A 75 2.69 4.52 6.30
N LYS A 76 3.61 5.21 5.62
CA LYS A 76 4.57 6.11 6.26
C LYS A 76 4.00 7.51 6.33
N GLU A 77 4.07 8.12 7.52
CA GLU A 77 3.74 9.54 7.72
C GLU A 77 4.51 10.43 6.73
N ALA A 78 3.84 11.43 6.20
CA ALA A 78 4.40 12.30 5.16
C ALA A 78 3.91 13.74 5.32
N GLU A 79 4.83 14.68 5.15
CA GLU A 79 4.49 16.07 4.96
C GLU A 79 4.23 16.36 3.46
N LYS A 80 3.55 17.48 3.17
CA LYS A 80 3.29 17.90 1.78
C LYS A 80 4.52 17.84 0.87
N LYS A 81 5.66 18.30 1.36
CA LYS A 81 6.92 18.33 0.59
C LYS A 81 7.48 16.96 0.22
N ASP A 82 7.02 15.90 0.89
CA ASP A 82 7.51 14.54 0.69
C ASP A 82 6.72 13.77 -0.38
N ILE A 83 5.54 14.30 -0.76
CA ILE A 83 4.64 13.65 -1.71
C ILE A 83 4.96 14.15 -3.12
N VAL A 84 5.43 13.23 -3.96
CA VAL A 84 5.69 13.46 -5.39
C VAL A 84 4.42 13.11 -6.17
N THR A 85 3.88 14.07 -6.92
CA THR A 85 2.69 13.82 -7.75
C THR A 85 3.02 12.96 -8.98
N TYR A 86 2.00 12.43 -9.65
CA TYR A 86 2.17 11.68 -10.90
C TYR A 86 2.86 12.54 -11.97
N LEU A 87 2.44 13.81 -12.12
CA LEU A 87 3.04 14.71 -13.10
C LEU A 87 4.50 15.02 -12.76
N GLU A 88 4.84 15.34 -11.52
CA GLU A 88 6.23 15.50 -11.08
C GLU A 88 7.06 14.22 -11.26
N GLY A 89 6.47 13.07 -10.90
CA GLY A 89 7.10 11.76 -11.08
C GLY A 89 7.39 11.45 -12.54
N LYS A 90 6.49 11.86 -13.45
CA LYS A 90 6.67 11.70 -14.89
C LYS A 90 7.85 12.52 -15.42
N ASP A 91 8.01 13.73 -14.92
CA ASP A 91 9.10 14.62 -15.32
C ASP A 91 10.46 14.16 -14.74
N THR A 92 10.47 13.62 -13.52
CA THR A 92 11.68 13.21 -12.81
C THR A 92 12.05 11.74 -13.02
N GLY A 93 11.15 10.93 -13.56
CA GLY A 93 11.30 9.47 -13.67
C GLY A 93 10.99 8.70 -12.37
N TYR A 94 10.48 9.38 -11.32
CA TYR A 94 10.16 8.75 -10.04
C TYR A 94 8.89 7.90 -10.12
N LYS A 95 9.02 6.63 -9.72
CA LYS A 95 7.92 5.65 -9.78
C LYS A 95 7.73 4.93 -8.45
N LYS A 96 6.47 4.63 -8.12
CA LYS A 96 6.05 3.73 -7.04
C LYS A 96 4.84 2.92 -7.46
N TYR A 97 4.82 1.64 -7.09
CA TYR A 97 3.69 0.74 -7.36
C TYR A 97 3.28 0.74 -8.84
N GLY A 98 4.27 0.47 -9.72
CA GLY A 98 4.05 0.31 -11.15
C GLY A 98 3.83 1.59 -11.96
N ASP A 99 3.77 2.78 -11.34
CA ASP A 99 3.54 4.04 -12.05
C ASP A 99 4.26 5.24 -11.42
N TYR A 100 4.21 6.40 -12.10
CA TYR A 100 4.83 7.63 -11.64
C TYR A 100 4.17 8.20 -10.40
N GLY A 101 4.95 8.87 -9.55
CA GLY A 101 4.49 9.56 -8.36
C GLY A 101 4.12 8.63 -7.20
N ASP A 102 3.60 9.22 -6.14
CA ASP A 102 3.28 8.56 -4.89
C ASP A 102 1.81 8.15 -4.79
N VAL A 103 1.58 7.07 -4.07
CA VAL A 103 0.25 6.62 -3.62
C VAL A 103 0.06 7.08 -2.19
N ILE A 104 -1.02 7.81 -1.93
CA ILE A 104 -1.35 8.37 -0.62
C ILE A 104 -2.59 7.72 0.00
N VAL A 105 -2.60 7.65 1.32
CA VAL A 105 -3.77 7.24 2.12
C VAL A 105 -4.37 8.50 2.73
N TYR A 106 -5.64 8.75 2.50
CA TYR A 106 -6.29 9.98 2.93
C TYR A 106 -7.77 9.79 3.27
N TYR A 107 -8.32 10.73 4.02
CA TYR A 107 -9.75 10.81 4.32
C TYR A 107 -10.45 11.76 3.35
N LYS A 108 -11.51 11.30 2.66
CA LYS A 108 -12.33 12.15 1.78
C LYS A 108 -12.88 13.33 2.58
N ASN A 109 -12.60 14.55 2.11
CA ASN A 109 -12.99 15.80 2.77
C ASN A 109 -12.58 15.89 4.25
N GLY A 110 -11.53 15.17 4.65
CA GLY A 110 -11.02 15.15 6.03
C GLY A 110 -11.91 14.41 7.04
N ILE A 111 -12.95 13.71 6.60
CA ILE A 111 -13.94 13.07 7.50
C ILE A 111 -13.37 11.76 8.02
N ARG A 112 -12.98 11.73 9.30
CA ARG A 112 -12.37 10.58 9.98
C ARG A 112 -13.39 9.71 10.72
N GLU A 113 -14.55 10.30 11.07
CA GLU A 113 -15.60 9.64 11.86
C GLU A 113 -16.97 10.11 11.39
N LYS A 114 -17.96 9.20 11.44
CA LYS A 114 -19.38 9.52 11.27
C LYS A 114 -20.22 8.69 12.23
N ASP A 115 -21.11 9.34 12.95
CA ASP A 115 -22.02 8.70 13.91
C ASP A 115 -21.31 7.82 14.96
N GLY A 116 -20.11 8.25 15.41
CA GLY A 116 -19.29 7.51 16.38
C GLY A 116 -18.55 6.30 15.79
N GLN A 117 -18.55 6.15 14.46
CA GLN A 117 -17.85 5.07 13.78
C GLN A 117 -16.71 5.63 12.92
N PRO A 118 -15.53 4.98 12.94
CA PRO A 118 -14.40 5.39 12.10
C PRO A 118 -14.75 5.21 10.62
N VAL A 119 -14.36 6.20 9.80
CA VAL A 119 -14.46 6.13 8.34
C VAL A 119 -13.20 5.47 7.77
N THR A 120 -13.39 4.55 6.83
CA THR A 120 -12.25 3.94 6.12
C THR A 120 -11.58 4.97 5.20
N PRO A 121 -10.27 5.20 5.33
CA PRO A 121 -9.55 6.07 4.41
C PRO A 121 -9.44 5.44 3.02
N VAL A 122 -9.20 6.27 2.02
CA VAL A 122 -8.96 5.87 0.63
C VAL A 122 -7.46 5.79 0.37
N ILE A 123 -7.05 4.86 -0.48
CA ILE A 123 -5.67 4.75 -0.98
C ILE A 123 -5.68 4.94 -2.50
N HIS A 124 -5.17 6.09 -2.97
CA HIS A 124 -5.11 6.43 -4.39
C HIS A 124 -3.83 7.21 -4.70
N ARG A 125 -3.49 7.32 -5.99
CA ARG A 125 -2.33 8.06 -6.46
C ARG A 125 -2.58 9.56 -6.44
N ALA A 126 -1.60 10.34 -5.97
CA ALA A 126 -1.57 11.79 -6.08
C ALA A 126 -1.21 12.17 -7.54
N MET A 127 -2.20 12.65 -8.30
CA MET A 127 -2.02 12.93 -9.73
C MET A 127 -1.32 14.26 -9.98
N PHE A 128 -1.79 15.32 -9.35
CA PHE A 128 -1.21 16.65 -9.43
C PHE A 128 -1.69 17.52 -8.25
N TRP A 129 -0.99 18.63 -8.02
CA TRP A 129 -1.39 19.63 -7.05
C TRP A 129 -2.27 20.70 -7.71
N VAL A 130 -3.26 21.20 -7.00
CA VAL A 130 -4.05 22.35 -7.43
C VAL A 130 -4.06 23.44 -6.34
N GLU A 131 -3.71 24.65 -6.73
CA GLU A 131 -3.87 25.85 -5.92
C GLU A 131 -5.21 26.50 -6.25
N VAL A 132 -6.03 26.70 -5.23
CA VAL A 132 -7.42 27.16 -5.39
C VAL A 132 -7.56 28.57 -4.84
N ASP A 133 -8.04 29.47 -5.69
CA ASP A 133 -8.59 30.76 -5.29
C ASP A 133 -10.12 30.68 -5.39
N VAL A 134 -10.75 30.55 -4.23
CA VAL A 134 -12.20 30.35 -4.11
C VAL A 134 -12.98 31.58 -4.58
N GLU A 135 -12.48 32.78 -4.29
CA GLU A 135 -13.17 34.03 -4.61
C GLU A 135 -13.25 34.26 -6.12
N ASN A 136 -12.14 34.06 -6.80
CA ASN A 136 -12.02 34.24 -8.25
C ASN A 136 -12.40 32.97 -9.04
N LYS A 137 -12.64 31.83 -8.36
CA LYS A 137 -12.86 30.52 -8.95
C LYS A 137 -11.76 30.14 -9.93
N THR A 138 -10.51 30.41 -9.56
CA THR A 138 -9.34 30.08 -10.35
C THR A 138 -8.59 28.91 -9.71
N TYR A 139 -8.05 28.03 -10.55
CA TYR A 139 -7.39 26.80 -10.19
C TYR A 139 -6.05 26.75 -10.90
N HIS A 140 -4.97 27.02 -10.17
CA HIS A 140 -3.62 26.96 -10.73
C HIS A 140 -3.00 25.59 -10.49
N VAL A 141 -2.46 24.98 -11.53
CA VAL A 141 -1.75 23.69 -11.50
C VAL A 141 -0.29 23.94 -11.84
N PRO A 142 0.59 23.99 -10.81
CA PRO A 142 2.00 24.33 -10.97
C PRO A 142 2.76 23.42 -11.93
N GLU A 143 2.50 22.10 -11.86
CA GLU A 143 3.19 21.08 -12.67
C GLU A 143 3.02 21.30 -14.18
N VAL A 144 1.93 21.88 -14.60
CA VAL A 144 1.70 22.24 -16.02
C VAL A 144 1.79 23.74 -16.28
N GLY A 145 2.02 24.56 -15.23
CA GLY A 145 2.14 26.01 -15.33
C GLY A 145 0.87 26.71 -15.86
N ARG A 146 -0.33 26.17 -15.56
CA ARG A 146 -1.60 26.66 -16.09
C ARG A 146 -2.58 27.05 -15.01
N THR A 147 -3.37 28.08 -15.31
CA THR A 147 -4.50 28.51 -14.48
C THR A 147 -5.81 28.30 -15.26
N PHE A 148 -6.76 27.68 -14.60
CA PHE A 148 -8.09 27.36 -15.13
C PHE A 148 -9.15 28.20 -14.42
N TYR A 149 -10.29 28.43 -15.07
CA TYR A 149 -11.40 29.21 -14.54
C TYR A 149 -12.66 28.36 -14.46
N ASN A 150 -13.28 28.29 -13.27
CA ASN A 150 -14.49 27.55 -12.95
C ASN A 150 -14.42 26.03 -13.12
N LYS A 151 -13.47 25.50 -13.87
CA LYS A 151 -13.29 24.06 -14.15
C LYS A 151 -11.85 23.78 -14.55
N ILE A 152 -11.42 22.54 -14.38
CA ILE A 152 -10.09 22.08 -14.83
C ILE A 152 -10.32 21.07 -15.96
N ASP A 153 -9.91 21.44 -17.16
CA ASP A 153 -9.94 20.56 -18.34
C ASP A 153 -8.65 19.75 -18.42
N LEU A 154 -8.74 18.47 -18.03
CA LEU A 154 -7.61 17.55 -17.97
C LEU A 154 -7.07 17.16 -19.35
N GLY A 155 -7.90 17.25 -20.41
CA GLY A 155 -7.46 17.02 -21.78
C GLY A 155 -6.36 17.99 -22.22
N GLN A 156 -6.23 19.13 -21.54
CA GLN A 156 -5.16 20.10 -21.81
C GLN A 156 -3.79 19.69 -21.22
N PHE A 157 -3.73 18.62 -20.42
CA PHE A 157 -2.48 18.13 -19.81
C PHE A 157 -1.68 17.25 -20.80
N GLY A 158 -2.35 16.73 -21.84
CA GLY A 158 -1.72 15.87 -22.85
C GLY A 158 -1.30 14.51 -22.29
N ASP A 159 -2.08 13.98 -21.36
CA ASP A 159 -1.82 12.71 -20.68
C ASP A 159 -3.05 11.81 -20.73
N ASP A 160 -2.86 10.57 -21.18
CA ASP A 160 -3.95 9.60 -21.40
C ASP A 160 -4.62 9.12 -20.09
N LYS A 161 -3.95 9.31 -18.95
CA LYS A 161 -4.48 8.97 -17.61
C LYS A 161 -5.25 10.12 -16.99
N LEU A 162 -5.12 11.32 -17.52
CA LEU A 162 -5.77 12.54 -17.06
C LEU A 162 -6.80 12.99 -18.09
N VAL A 163 -7.98 12.39 -18.04
CA VAL A 163 -9.06 12.63 -19.00
C VAL A 163 -10.32 13.18 -18.32
N GLY A 164 -11.05 14.02 -19.05
CA GLY A 164 -12.30 14.62 -18.59
C GLY A 164 -12.12 16.04 -18.04
N THR A 165 -13.10 16.49 -17.29
CA THR A 165 -13.13 17.85 -16.74
C THR A 165 -13.62 17.83 -15.29
N ILE A 166 -12.85 18.42 -14.39
CA ILE A 166 -13.30 18.64 -13.01
C ILE A 166 -14.20 19.88 -13.03
N GLU A 167 -15.51 19.66 -12.92
CA GLU A 167 -16.54 20.70 -12.99
C GLU A 167 -17.77 20.36 -12.14
N GLY A 168 -18.75 21.28 -12.12
CA GLY A 168 -20.00 21.07 -11.38
C GLY A 168 -19.87 21.21 -9.86
N GLN A 169 -18.71 21.67 -9.39
CA GLN A 169 -18.46 22.08 -8.00
C GLN A 169 -17.45 23.23 -7.98
N VAL A 170 -17.51 24.06 -6.94
CA VAL A 170 -16.45 25.01 -6.63
C VAL A 170 -15.46 24.31 -5.72
N LEU A 171 -14.19 24.25 -6.13
CA LEU A 171 -13.14 23.72 -5.26
C LEU A 171 -12.93 24.70 -4.11
N GLN A 172 -12.91 24.17 -2.88
CA GLN A 172 -12.92 24.97 -1.66
C GLN A 172 -11.54 25.11 -1.02
N ASN A 173 -10.61 24.21 -1.37
CA ASN A 173 -9.25 24.21 -0.83
C ASN A 173 -8.25 23.75 -1.88
N SER A 174 -7.01 24.23 -1.73
CA SER A 174 -5.86 23.69 -2.44
C SER A 174 -5.55 22.28 -1.96
N GLY A 175 -5.01 21.43 -2.84
CA GLY A 175 -4.73 20.04 -2.46
C GLY A 175 -4.37 19.16 -3.64
N TYR A 176 -4.20 17.86 -3.36
CA TYR A 176 -3.94 16.85 -4.38
C TYR A 176 -5.22 16.42 -5.07
N VAL A 177 -5.19 16.40 -6.39
CA VAL A 177 -6.16 15.65 -7.19
C VAL A 177 -5.68 14.20 -7.22
N THR A 178 -6.57 13.27 -6.89
CA THR A 178 -6.24 11.85 -6.70
C THR A 178 -7.00 10.96 -7.67
N LYS A 179 -6.44 9.78 -7.96
CA LYS A 179 -7.06 8.80 -8.85
C LYS A 179 -6.59 7.39 -8.48
N GLY A 180 -7.50 6.42 -8.53
CA GLY A 180 -7.15 5.00 -8.49
C GLY A 180 -6.46 4.55 -9.79
N ASP A 181 -5.53 3.61 -9.70
CA ASP A 181 -4.76 3.12 -10.84
C ASP A 181 -5.57 2.16 -11.74
N SER A 182 -6.61 1.53 -11.21
CA SER A 182 -7.42 0.58 -11.98
C SER A 182 -8.11 1.22 -13.18
N THR A 183 -8.28 0.45 -14.27
CA THR A 183 -9.09 0.85 -15.44
C THR A 183 -10.54 1.12 -15.08
N GLY A 184 -11.04 0.53 -13.99
CA GLY A 184 -12.37 0.82 -13.44
C GLY A 184 -12.51 2.25 -12.90
N ASN A 185 -11.40 2.95 -12.70
CA ASN A 185 -11.34 4.34 -12.23
C ASN A 185 -10.72 5.26 -13.31
N PRO A 186 -11.42 5.51 -14.44
CA PRO A 186 -10.87 6.28 -15.54
C PRO A 186 -10.67 7.77 -15.19
N HIS A 187 -11.39 8.27 -14.18
CA HIS A 187 -11.41 9.70 -13.83
C HIS A 187 -10.88 9.95 -12.41
N PRO A 188 -10.34 11.13 -12.13
CA PRO A 188 -10.00 11.56 -10.80
C PRO A 188 -11.19 11.52 -9.81
N ASP A 189 -10.88 11.32 -8.53
CA ASP A 189 -11.87 11.24 -7.45
C ASP A 189 -12.73 12.50 -7.35
N GLN A 190 -12.16 13.66 -7.62
CA GLN A 190 -12.82 14.96 -7.59
C GLN A 190 -13.90 15.12 -8.68
N MET A 191 -13.91 14.23 -9.68
CA MET A 191 -14.96 14.20 -10.71
C MET A 191 -16.13 13.30 -10.34
N THR A 192 -15.84 12.14 -9.75
CA THR A 192 -16.79 11.02 -9.68
C THR A 192 -17.12 10.56 -8.26
N HIS A 193 -16.26 10.83 -7.28
CA HIS A 193 -16.44 10.34 -5.92
C HIS A 193 -17.16 11.34 -5.01
N PHE A 194 -17.81 10.76 -4.00
CA PHE A 194 -18.49 11.48 -2.92
C PHE A 194 -17.93 11.03 -1.58
N ASP A 195 -17.99 11.93 -0.59
CA ASP A 195 -17.74 11.60 0.79
C ASP A 195 -18.93 10.85 1.43
N ILE A 196 -18.77 10.46 2.68
CA ILE A 196 -19.80 9.71 3.42
C ILE A 196 -21.08 10.54 3.69
N ASN A 197 -21.04 11.88 3.52
CA ASN A 197 -22.18 12.78 3.66
C ASN A 197 -22.83 13.10 2.31
N GLY A 198 -22.30 12.55 1.19
CA GLY A 198 -22.82 12.78 -0.15
C GLY A 198 -22.31 14.07 -0.82
N ASN A 199 -21.29 14.73 -0.26
CA ASN A 199 -20.64 15.86 -0.91
C ASN A 199 -19.55 15.36 -1.88
N LYS A 200 -19.36 16.08 -2.99
CA LYS A 200 -18.27 15.79 -3.91
C LYS A 200 -16.92 15.91 -3.20
N VAL A 201 -16.00 14.99 -3.54
CA VAL A 201 -14.65 15.00 -3.00
C VAL A 201 -13.91 16.25 -3.48
N GLN A 202 -13.34 16.99 -2.54
CA GLN A 202 -12.48 18.15 -2.77
C GLN A 202 -11.03 17.72 -3.01
N PRO A 203 -10.16 18.57 -3.57
CA PRO A 203 -8.73 18.32 -3.59
C PRO A 203 -8.23 17.96 -2.18
N VAL A 204 -7.41 16.91 -2.08
CA VAL A 204 -6.98 16.37 -0.80
C VAL A 204 -6.02 17.33 -0.12
N ASP A 205 -6.49 17.99 0.94
CA ASP A 205 -5.66 18.83 1.80
C ASP A 205 -4.57 17.96 2.46
N PRO A 206 -3.32 18.44 2.60
CA PRO A 206 -2.28 17.72 3.30
C PRO A 206 -2.67 17.21 4.70
N ASP A 207 -3.50 17.93 5.43
CA ASP A 207 -3.99 17.54 6.76
C ASP A 207 -4.96 16.36 6.73
N TRP A 208 -5.50 16.03 5.57
CA TRP A 208 -6.37 14.86 5.37
C TRP A 208 -5.58 13.60 5.03
N VAL A 209 -4.29 13.76 4.69
CA VAL A 209 -3.40 12.65 4.36
C VAL A 209 -2.96 11.95 5.65
N VAL A 210 -3.13 10.63 5.68
CA VAL A 210 -2.61 9.76 6.73
C VAL A 210 -1.13 9.49 6.51
N GLY A 211 -0.74 9.32 5.24
CA GLY A 211 0.63 9.06 4.84
C GLY A 211 0.72 8.49 3.43
N MET A 212 1.93 8.09 3.07
CA MET A 212 2.27 7.49 1.77
C MET A 212 2.46 5.98 1.88
N ALA A 213 2.06 5.25 0.86
CA ALA A 213 2.41 3.85 0.70
C ALA A 213 3.94 3.70 0.50
N ARG A 214 4.62 2.92 1.34
CA ARG A 214 6.09 2.76 1.33
C ARG A 214 6.59 1.33 1.44
N GLY A 215 5.73 0.37 1.41
CA GLY A 215 6.03 -1.05 1.42
C GLY A 215 4.76 -1.87 1.44
N GLU A 216 4.88 -3.14 1.08
CA GLU A 216 3.78 -4.07 1.08
C GLU A 216 4.17 -5.41 1.69
N LEU A 217 3.22 -6.06 2.32
CA LEU A 217 3.22 -7.49 2.61
C LEU A 217 2.14 -8.09 1.72
N PRO A 218 2.51 -8.59 0.54
CA PRO A 218 1.55 -9.01 -0.46
C PRO A 218 0.68 -10.14 0.09
N TRP A 219 -0.61 -10.10 -0.21
CA TRP A 219 -1.62 -11.14 0.05
C TRP A 219 -1.99 -11.38 1.52
N PHE A 220 -1.21 -10.96 2.51
CA PHE A 220 -1.48 -11.27 3.93
C PHE A 220 -2.75 -10.62 4.47
N GLY A 221 -3.19 -9.51 3.90
CA GLY A 221 -4.48 -8.87 4.22
C GLY A 221 -5.69 -9.74 3.84
N LEU A 222 -5.53 -10.69 2.90
CA LEU A 222 -6.57 -11.66 2.54
C LEU A 222 -7.05 -12.49 3.74
N ILE A 223 -6.19 -12.70 4.75
CA ILE A 223 -6.58 -13.40 5.99
C ILE A 223 -7.69 -12.62 6.70
N LYS A 224 -7.52 -11.29 6.83
CA LYS A 224 -8.56 -10.41 7.40
C LYS A 224 -9.81 -10.43 6.53
N LEU A 225 -9.67 -10.19 5.22
CA LEU A 225 -10.82 -10.12 4.31
C LEU A 225 -11.64 -11.40 4.31
N ARG A 226 -10.98 -12.58 4.37
CA ARG A 226 -11.67 -13.88 4.43
C ARG A 226 -12.64 -13.97 5.61
N VAL A 227 -12.29 -13.37 6.74
CA VAL A 227 -13.06 -13.45 7.99
C VAL A 227 -14.09 -12.32 8.10
N THR A 228 -13.70 -11.08 7.71
CA THR A 228 -14.50 -9.88 7.99
C THR A 228 -15.29 -9.36 6.78
N GLN A 229 -14.80 -9.63 5.57
CA GLN A 229 -15.34 -9.09 4.31
C GLN A 229 -15.22 -10.12 3.18
N PRO A 230 -15.98 -11.26 3.22
CA PRO A 230 -15.87 -12.34 2.24
C PRO A 230 -16.09 -11.90 0.79
N ASP A 231 -16.95 -10.91 0.56
CA ASP A 231 -17.22 -10.37 -0.76
C ASP A 231 -15.99 -9.68 -1.34
N ASN A 232 -15.29 -8.85 -0.54
CA ASN A 232 -14.05 -8.22 -0.96
C ASN A 232 -12.92 -9.25 -1.15
N TYR A 233 -12.86 -10.29 -0.30
CA TYR A 233 -11.95 -11.42 -0.52
C TYR A 233 -12.17 -12.09 -1.89
N ALA A 234 -13.41 -12.20 -2.34
CA ALA A 234 -13.74 -12.80 -3.64
C ALA A 234 -13.30 -11.92 -4.83
N LEU A 235 -13.16 -10.62 -4.63
CA LEU A 235 -12.67 -9.68 -5.66
C LEU A 235 -11.16 -9.79 -5.87
N ALA A 236 -10.40 -10.25 -4.87
CA ALA A 236 -8.94 -10.37 -4.98
C ALA A 236 -8.54 -11.22 -6.20
N PRO A 237 -7.49 -10.83 -6.94
CA PRO A 237 -6.99 -11.59 -8.07
C PRO A 237 -6.73 -13.06 -7.69
N PRO A 238 -7.10 -14.03 -8.52
CA PRO A 238 -6.97 -15.46 -8.20
C PRO A 238 -5.54 -15.87 -7.84
N GLY A 239 -4.54 -15.25 -8.48
CA GLY A 239 -3.11 -15.45 -8.19
C GLY A 239 -2.75 -15.11 -6.75
N CYS A 240 -3.27 -14.00 -6.20
CA CYS A 240 -2.99 -13.54 -4.85
C CYS A 240 -3.41 -14.58 -3.79
N ARG A 241 -4.55 -15.25 -3.97
CA ARG A 241 -5.02 -16.31 -3.06
C ARG A 241 -4.12 -17.53 -3.08
N GLY A 242 -3.64 -17.94 -4.27
CA GLY A 242 -2.69 -19.05 -4.41
C GLY A 242 -1.33 -18.73 -3.76
N MET A 243 -0.85 -17.51 -3.97
CA MET A 243 0.42 -17.03 -3.41
C MET A 243 0.37 -16.86 -1.89
N LEU A 244 -0.76 -16.47 -1.31
CA LEU A 244 -0.95 -16.51 0.15
C LEU A 244 -0.74 -17.93 0.69
N GLY A 245 -1.41 -18.93 0.09
CA GLY A 245 -1.25 -20.34 0.48
C GLY A 245 0.20 -20.81 0.38
N PHE A 246 0.88 -20.47 -0.70
CA PHE A 246 2.31 -20.77 -0.89
C PHE A 246 3.20 -20.07 0.15
N SER A 247 2.96 -18.80 0.46
CA SER A 247 3.71 -18.05 1.46
C SER A 247 3.54 -18.64 2.86
N ILE A 248 2.31 -19.01 3.24
CA ILE A 248 2.05 -19.70 4.52
C ILE A 248 2.79 -21.04 4.57
N MET A 249 2.75 -21.81 3.49
CA MET A 249 3.47 -23.08 3.41
C MET A 249 4.99 -22.89 3.58
N LEU A 250 5.58 -21.88 2.94
CA LEU A 250 7.00 -21.53 3.08
C LEU A 250 7.35 -21.15 4.52
N ILE A 251 6.52 -20.36 5.19
CA ILE A 251 6.75 -19.95 6.59
C ILE A 251 6.71 -21.17 7.52
N LEU A 252 5.78 -22.09 7.31
CA LEU A 252 5.62 -23.27 8.17
C LEU A 252 6.69 -24.36 7.92
N LEU A 253 7.04 -24.61 6.66
CA LEU A 253 7.94 -25.69 6.29
C LEU A 253 9.38 -25.24 6.07
N GLY A 254 9.61 -23.95 5.78
CA GLY A 254 10.93 -23.39 5.49
C GLY A 254 11.96 -23.64 6.60
N PRO A 255 11.66 -23.35 7.86
CA PRO A 255 12.59 -23.60 8.97
C PRO A 255 12.96 -25.08 9.11
N TYR A 256 12.00 -25.98 8.96
CA TYR A 256 12.23 -27.41 9.02
C TYR A 256 13.14 -27.90 7.89
N THR A 257 12.88 -27.49 6.66
CA THR A 257 13.69 -27.86 5.48
C THR A 257 15.08 -27.26 5.56
N ALA A 258 15.20 -26.00 5.98
CA ALA A 258 16.49 -25.34 6.17
C ALA A 258 17.33 -26.04 7.25
N GLY A 259 16.72 -26.46 8.37
CA GLY A 259 17.37 -27.25 9.42
C GLY A 259 17.92 -28.57 8.89
N LYS A 260 17.13 -29.31 8.13
CA LYS A 260 17.55 -30.58 7.51
C LYS A 260 18.71 -30.40 6.51
N VAL A 261 18.65 -29.35 5.69
CA VAL A 261 19.73 -29.02 4.75
C VAL A 261 21.02 -28.67 5.51
N TRP A 262 20.90 -27.88 6.58
CA TRP A 262 22.03 -27.50 7.42
C TRP A 262 22.66 -28.70 8.11
N GLU A 263 21.87 -29.60 8.69
CA GLU A 263 22.35 -30.87 9.28
C GLU A 263 23.13 -31.70 8.26
N SER A 264 22.53 -31.93 7.08
CA SER A 264 23.17 -32.66 6.00
C SER A 264 24.50 -32.04 5.55
N TYR A 265 24.54 -30.70 5.45
CA TYR A 265 25.78 -30.00 5.09
C TYR A 265 26.86 -30.14 6.16
N THR A 266 26.51 -30.02 7.43
CA THR A 266 27.46 -30.15 8.54
C THR A 266 27.98 -31.58 8.72
N GLU A 267 27.16 -32.60 8.45
CA GLU A 267 27.60 -33.98 8.41
C GLU A 267 28.62 -34.29 7.30
N GLN A 268 28.37 -33.75 6.09
CA GLN A 268 29.29 -33.90 4.96
C GLN A 268 30.64 -33.22 5.21
N THR A 269 30.65 -32.07 5.87
CA THR A 269 31.89 -31.34 6.18
C THR A 269 32.66 -31.95 7.35
N ARG A 270 32.01 -32.69 8.23
CA ARG A 270 32.63 -33.41 9.38
C ARG A 270 33.12 -34.81 9.02
N ALA A 271 32.68 -35.40 7.89
CA ALA A 271 33.08 -36.70 7.48
C ALA A 271 34.61 -36.74 7.19
N PRO A 272 35.40 -37.65 7.77
CA PRO A 272 36.83 -37.74 7.51
C PRO A 272 37.07 -38.09 6.02
N PRO A 273 38.17 -37.61 5.40
CA PRO A 273 38.45 -37.87 3.99
C PRO A 273 38.54 -39.37 3.74
N LYS A 274 37.77 -39.87 2.79
CA LYS A 274 37.82 -41.30 2.38
C LYS A 274 39.25 -41.65 2.06
N LYS A 275 39.86 -42.57 2.85
CA LYS A 275 41.16 -43.13 2.52
C LYS A 275 41.12 -43.72 1.11
N LYS A 276 41.87 -43.13 0.17
CA LYS A 276 42.11 -43.75 -1.16
C LYS A 276 42.73 -45.14 -0.91
N SER A 277 42.00 -46.21 -1.22
CA SER A 277 42.53 -47.54 -1.32
C SER A 277 43.63 -47.53 -2.40
N LYS A 278 44.89 -47.74 -1.98
CA LYS A 278 45.98 -48.08 -2.90
C LYS A 278 45.74 -49.50 -3.32
N GLY A 279 45.30 -49.72 -4.57
CA GLY A 279 45.41 -50.98 -5.27
C GLY A 279 46.77 -51.09 -5.91
#